data_a449d6f55de5d3039dd57ed930336278
#
_entry.id   a449d6f55de5d3039dd57ed930336278
#
_cell.length_a   1.000
_cell.length_b   1.000
_cell.length_c   1.000
_cell.angle_alpha   90.00
_cell.angle_beta   90.00
_cell.angle_gamma   90.00
#
_symmetry.space_group_name_H-M   'P 1'
#
loop_
_entity.id
_entity.type
_entity.pdbx_description
1 polymer ?
#
loop_
_entity_poly.entity_id
_entity_poly.type
_entity_poly.pdbx_seq_one_letter_code
_entity_poly.pdbx_strand_id
1 'polypeptide(L)'
;IQNSHLQHDLAKSDAEREVMKGIAQGLETVILIPTAAIGPYDFQPSLMGQALLALYNRKLPSLVDGGFDWGDVRDIARAAIAAMERGKSGERYVISGVWKTVKDLAYLVEEATGASPPKFTSPQWLAKMGMPFAKAMSRITHTPLLYTYETLEVLVRCNRNISSLKARRQLGFYPRPLSETLKDTFEWYKNSGVIV
;
A
#
# COMPACT_ATOMS: atom_id res chain seq x y z
N ILE A 1 16.10 7.84 -1.11
CA ILE A 1 15.01 8.82 -0.82
C ILE A 1 15.53 10.25 -1.01
N GLN A 2 16.76 10.57 -0.56
CA GLN A 2 17.34 11.94 -0.68
C GLN A 2 17.36 12.53 -2.10
N ASN A 3 17.28 11.70 -3.14
CA ASN A 3 17.23 12.09 -4.54
C ASN A 3 15.80 12.02 -5.13
N SER A 4 14.77 11.82 -4.32
CA SER A 4 13.38 11.82 -4.79
C SER A 4 12.89 13.26 -4.98
N HIS A 5 12.17 13.49 -6.08
CA HIS A 5 11.47 14.75 -6.34
C HIS A 5 10.02 14.72 -5.79
N LEU A 6 9.61 13.62 -5.19
CA LEU A 6 8.29 13.47 -4.62
C LEU A 6 8.24 14.12 -3.23
N GLN A 7 7.35 15.06 -3.03
CA GLN A 7 7.21 15.81 -1.76
C GLN A 7 6.98 14.88 -0.57
N HIS A 8 6.22 13.81 -0.79
CA HIS A 8 5.96 12.80 0.24
C HIS A 8 7.24 12.09 0.71
N ASP A 9 8.12 11.71 -0.22
CA ASP A 9 9.38 11.04 0.10
C ASP A 9 10.33 11.98 0.86
N LEU A 10 10.36 13.26 0.47
CA LEU A 10 11.16 14.26 1.16
C LEU A 10 10.67 14.47 2.58
N ALA A 11 9.36 14.61 2.79
CA ALA A 11 8.77 14.76 4.12
C ALA A 11 9.07 13.55 5.03
N LYS A 12 9.00 12.31 4.49
CA LYS A 12 9.37 11.10 5.22
C LYS A 12 10.86 11.07 5.58
N SER A 13 11.72 11.48 4.66
CA SER A 13 13.17 11.56 4.90
C SER A 13 13.52 12.61 5.96
N ASP A 14 12.84 13.75 5.95
CA ASP A 14 13.03 14.80 6.95
C ASP A 14 12.55 14.34 8.34
N ALA A 15 11.38 13.71 8.41
CA ALA A 15 10.86 13.14 9.66
C ALA A 15 11.83 12.10 10.24
N GLU A 16 12.37 11.21 9.41
CA GLU A 16 13.36 10.22 9.85
C GLU A 16 14.63 10.89 10.38
N ARG A 17 15.08 11.99 9.75
CA ARG A 17 16.25 12.75 10.20
C ARG A 17 16.03 13.34 11.60
N GLU A 18 14.84 13.87 11.88
CA GLU A 18 14.49 14.38 13.21
C GLU A 18 14.48 13.26 14.26
N VAL A 19 13.92 12.09 13.92
CA VAL A 19 13.98 10.91 14.81
C VAL A 19 15.45 10.52 15.11
N MET A 20 16.33 10.52 14.11
CA MET A 20 17.74 10.20 14.29
C MET A 20 18.46 11.21 15.21
N LYS A 21 18.08 12.50 15.20
CA LYS A 21 18.59 13.49 16.16
C LYS A 21 18.14 13.16 17.58
N GLY A 22 16.87 12.77 17.76
CA GLY A 22 16.35 12.33 19.05
C GLY A 22 17.11 11.12 19.60
N ILE A 23 17.40 10.12 18.74
CA ILE A 23 18.19 8.94 19.11
C ILE A 23 19.58 9.36 19.59
N ALA A 24 20.24 10.30 18.90
CA ALA A 24 21.55 10.81 19.33
C ALA A 24 21.50 11.53 20.68
N GLN A 25 20.33 11.98 21.12
CA GLN A 25 20.08 12.61 22.42
C GLN A 25 19.55 11.61 23.48
N GLY A 26 19.55 10.31 23.18
CA GLY A 26 19.13 9.26 24.12
C GLY A 26 17.67 8.83 24.02
N LEU A 27 16.93 9.25 22.98
CA LEU A 27 15.57 8.77 22.73
C LEU A 27 15.58 7.27 22.39
N GLU A 28 14.91 6.47 23.19
CA GLU A 28 14.68 5.06 22.90
C GLU A 28 13.54 4.92 21.86
N THR A 29 13.90 4.51 20.65
CA THR A 29 12.92 4.36 19.56
C THR A 29 13.36 3.35 18.52
N VAL A 30 12.40 2.77 17.84
CA VAL A 30 12.57 1.84 16.72
C VAL A 30 11.83 2.38 15.50
N ILE A 31 12.47 2.31 14.34
CA ILE A 31 11.89 2.80 13.08
C ILE A 31 11.32 1.61 12.30
N LEU A 32 10.00 1.62 12.06
CA LEU A 32 9.35 0.66 11.18
C LEU A 32 9.10 1.28 9.81
N ILE A 33 9.39 0.53 8.77
CA ILE A 33 9.23 0.94 7.37
C ILE A 33 8.28 -0.07 6.70
N PRO A 34 6.95 0.13 6.85
CA PRO A 34 5.97 -0.72 6.18
C PRO A 34 5.92 -0.42 4.68
N THR A 35 5.52 -1.41 3.89
CA THR A 35 5.19 -1.26 2.48
C THR A 35 3.72 -0.86 2.29
N ALA A 36 3.16 -1.03 1.08
CA ALA A 36 1.76 -0.66 0.83
C ALA A 36 0.81 -1.49 1.70
N ALA A 37 0.16 -0.82 2.66
CA ALA A 37 -0.73 -1.46 3.61
C ALA A 37 -2.14 -1.62 3.04
N ILE A 38 -2.69 -2.84 3.13
CA ILE A 38 -4.10 -3.15 2.89
C ILE A 38 -4.58 -4.11 3.97
N GLY A 39 -5.90 -4.23 4.15
CA GLY A 39 -6.45 -5.15 5.14
C GLY A 39 -7.79 -4.70 5.69
N PRO A 40 -8.39 -5.49 6.60
CA PRO A 40 -9.61 -5.11 7.29
C PRO A 40 -9.40 -3.90 8.20
N TYR A 41 -10.51 -3.32 8.69
CA TYR A 41 -10.55 -2.16 9.61
C TYR A 41 -10.22 -0.81 8.95
N ASP A 42 -10.32 -0.72 7.63
CA ASP A 42 -10.20 0.52 6.86
C ASP A 42 -11.54 1.29 6.88
N PHE A 43 -11.93 1.82 8.07
CA PHE A 43 -13.24 2.46 8.35
C PHE A 43 -13.54 3.66 7.46
N GLN A 44 -12.53 4.41 7.10
CA GLN A 44 -12.60 5.44 6.07
C GLN A 44 -11.71 5.00 4.92
N PRO A 45 -12.28 4.38 3.86
CA PRO A 45 -11.48 3.73 2.84
C PRO A 45 -10.29 4.57 2.39
N SER A 46 -9.09 4.10 2.72
CA SER A 46 -7.82 4.67 2.28
C SER A 46 -7.75 4.67 0.75
N LEU A 47 -6.78 5.32 0.16
CA LEU A 47 -6.60 5.29 -1.30
C LEU A 47 -6.52 3.86 -1.84
N MET A 48 -5.84 2.96 -1.12
CA MET A 48 -5.76 1.54 -1.49
C MET A 48 -7.08 0.81 -1.27
N GLY A 49 -7.79 1.09 -0.18
CA GLY A 49 -9.15 0.58 0.07
C GLY A 49 -10.14 1.03 -1.00
N GLN A 50 -10.08 2.30 -1.42
CA GLN A 50 -10.90 2.82 -2.52
C GLN A 50 -10.58 2.11 -3.85
N ALA A 51 -9.31 1.77 -4.12
CA ALA A 51 -8.93 1.00 -5.29
C ALA A 51 -9.50 -0.43 -5.24
N LEU A 52 -9.47 -1.09 -4.09
CA LEU A 52 -10.10 -2.41 -3.89
C LEU A 52 -11.62 -2.34 -4.09
N LEU A 53 -12.29 -1.34 -3.54
CA LEU A 53 -13.73 -1.12 -3.72
C LEU A 53 -14.09 -0.78 -5.18
N ALA A 54 -13.22 -0.04 -5.89
CA ALA A 54 -13.41 0.25 -7.31
C ALA A 54 -13.27 -1.01 -8.19
N LEU A 55 -12.35 -1.93 -7.84
CA LEU A 55 -12.25 -3.26 -8.46
C LEU A 55 -13.51 -4.07 -8.20
N TYR A 56 -13.93 -4.20 -6.95
CA TYR A 56 -15.14 -4.91 -6.55
C TYR A 56 -16.39 -4.40 -7.29
N ASN A 57 -16.57 -3.10 -7.33
CA ASN A 57 -17.71 -2.44 -8.00
C ASN A 57 -17.57 -2.35 -9.52
N ARG A 58 -16.50 -2.92 -10.12
CA ARG A 58 -16.21 -2.87 -11.57
C ARG A 58 -16.18 -1.45 -12.14
N LYS A 59 -15.74 -0.49 -11.33
CA LYS A 59 -15.69 0.94 -11.71
C LYS A 59 -14.39 1.35 -12.41
N LEU A 60 -13.40 0.46 -12.50
CA LEU A 60 -12.15 0.74 -13.20
C LEU A 60 -12.29 0.42 -14.69
N PRO A 61 -12.01 1.38 -15.59
CA PRO A 61 -12.06 1.15 -17.04
C PRO A 61 -10.90 0.28 -17.53
N SER A 62 -9.75 0.36 -16.86
CA SER A 62 -8.55 -0.43 -17.13
C SER A 62 -7.68 -0.53 -15.90
N LEU A 63 -6.83 -1.55 -15.86
CA LEU A 63 -5.72 -1.61 -14.92
C LEU A 63 -4.54 -0.80 -15.46
N VAL A 64 -3.57 -0.48 -14.61
CA VAL A 64 -2.32 0.18 -14.99
C VAL A 64 -1.15 -0.75 -14.71
N ASP A 65 -0.18 -0.79 -15.64
CA ASP A 65 1.03 -1.57 -15.46
C ASP A 65 1.83 -1.09 -14.24
N GLY A 66 2.33 -2.05 -13.49
CA GLY A 66 3.10 -1.82 -12.28
C GLY A 66 2.60 -2.66 -11.12
N GLY A 67 3.14 -2.42 -9.94
CA GLY A 67 2.76 -3.17 -8.75
C GLY A 67 3.34 -2.57 -7.49
N PHE A 68 2.96 -3.17 -6.36
CA PHE A 68 3.45 -2.81 -5.05
C PHE A 68 3.87 -4.07 -4.27
N ASP A 69 4.65 -3.86 -3.25
CA ASP A 69 4.81 -4.81 -2.17
C ASP A 69 3.64 -4.61 -1.19
N TRP A 70 2.72 -5.59 -1.16
CA TRP A 70 1.45 -5.50 -0.42
C TRP A 70 1.59 -6.13 0.95
N GLY A 71 1.45 -5.35 2.00
CA GLY A 71 1.48 -5.79 3.39
C GLY A 71 0.10 -5.78 4.03
N ASP A 72 -0.19 -6.78 4.87
CA ASP A 72 -1.41 -6.80 5.69
C ASP A 72 -1.26 -5.87 6.88
N VAL A 73 -2.24 -4.99 7.09
CA VAL A 73 -2.25 -4.03 8.19
C VAL A 73 -2.12 -4.70 9.57
N ARG A 74 -2.67 -5.90 9.74
CA ARG A 74 -2.60 -6.67 11.00
C ARG A 74 -1.20 -7.21 11.26
N ASP A 75 -0.47 -7.57 10.20
CA ASP A 75 0.92 -8.02 10.30
C ASP A 75 1.84 -6.85 10.63
N ILE A 76 1.56 -5.66 10.03
CA ILE A 76 2.25 -4.42 10.35
C ILE A 76 2.01 -4.05 11.83
N ALA A 77 0.77 -4.13 12.31
CA ALA A 77 0.44 -3.86 13.71
C ALA A 77 1.14 -4.84 14.67
N ARG A 78 1.14 -6.15 14.35
CA ARG A 78 1.88 -7.15 15.15
C ARG A 78 3.38 -6.88 15.14
N ALA A 79 3.94 -6.49 13.99
CA ALA A 79 5.34 -6.12 13.90
C ALA A 79 5.68 -4.87 14.75
N ALA A 80 4.75 -3.91 14.84
CA ALA A 80 4.92 -2.72 15.68
C ALA A 80 4.98 -3.10 17.18
N ILE A 81 4.08 -3.96 17.63
CA ILE A 81 4.10 -4.49 19.02
C ILE A 81 5.41 -5.25 19.28
N ALA A 82 5.78 -6.15 18.37
CA ALA A 82 7.02 -6.91 18.51
C ALA A 82 8.27 -6.02 18.49
N ALA A 83 8.26 -4.92 17.74
CA ALA A 83 9.34 -3.96 17.71
C ALA A 83 9.44 -3.16 19.02
N MET A 84 8.31 -2.82 19.63
CA MET A 84 8.27 -2.19 20.94
C MET A 84 8.86 -3.10 22.03
N GLU A 85 8.58 -4.41 21.97
CA GLU A 85 9.01 -5.38 22.98
C GLU A 85 10.46 -5.86 22.79
N ARG A 86 10.89 -6.05 21.54
CA ARG A 86 12.14 -6.75 21.17
C ARG A 86 13.04 -5.99 20.23
N GLY A 87 12.57 -4.85 19.71
CA GLY A 87 13.35 -4.03 18.81
C GLY A 87 14.52 -3.37 19.54
N LYS A 88 15.63 -3.19 18.82
CA LYS A 88 16.79 -2.47 19.36
C LYS A 88 16.65 -0.99 19.05
N SER A 89 16.86 -0.13 20.04
CA SER A 89 16.82 1.31 19.87
C SER A 89 17.75 1.77 18.75
N GLY A 90 17.28 2.69 17.92
CA GLY A 90 18.01 3.19 16.76
C GLY A 90 17.94 2.31 15.51
N GLU A 91 17.36 1.11 15.61
CA GLU A 91 17.29 0.17 14.50
C GLU A 91 16.10 0.40 13.60
N ARG A 92 16.29 0.07 12.31
CA ARG A 92 15.26 0.13 11.27
C ARG A 92 14.82 -1.28 10.86
N TYR A 93 13.51 -1.49 10.76
CA TYR A 93 12.92 -2.76 10.33
C TYR A 93 11.99 -2.52 9.15
N VAL A 94 12.33 -3.11 8.03
CA VAL A 94 11.45 -3.12 6.86
C VAL A 94 10.38 -4.21 7.06
N ILE A 95 9.12 -3.81 6.98
CA ILE A 95 7.96 -4.67 7.14
C ILE A 95 7.33 -4.85 5.75
N SER A 96 7.93 -5.74 4.95
CA SER A 96 7.48 -6.01 3.58
C SER A 96 6.50 -7.17 3.54
N GLY A 97 5.50 -7.06 2.69
CA GLY A 97 4.54 -8.12 2.42
C GLY A 97 4.93 -9.00 1.23
N VAL A 98 4.09 -9.00 0.21
CA VAL A 98 4.30 -9.77 -1.02
C VAL A 98 4.22 -8.84 -2.23
N TRP A 99 5.27 -8.81 -3.04
CA TRP A 99 5.23 -8.02 -4.28
C TRP A 99 4.32 -8.68 -5.31
N LYS A 100 3.35 -7.93 -5.79
CA LYS A 100 2.41 -8.34 -6.83
C LYS A 100 2.07 -7.16 -7.75
N THR A 101 1.81 -7.47 -9.01
CA THR A 101 1.30 -6.47 -9.96
C THR A 101 -0.13 -6.06 -9.59
N VAL A 102 -0.56 -4.88 -10.07
CA VAL A 102 -1.98 -4.48 -9.97
C VAL A 102 -2.89 -5.50 -10.64
N LYS A 103 -2.41 -6.13 -11.72
CA LYS A 103 -3.13 -7.20 -12.42
C LYS A 103 -3.28 -8.45 -11.55
N ASP A 104 -2.21 -8.91 -10.90
CA ASP A 104 -2.27 -10.05 -9.99
C ASP A 104 -3.22 -9.77 -8.81
N LEU A 105 -3.14 -8.53 -8.25
CA LEU A 105 -4.05 -8.10 -7.18
C LEU A 105 -5.51 -8.17 -7.65
N ALA A 106 -5.81 -7.69 -8.85
CA ALA A 106 -7.16 -7.69 -9.40
C ALA A 106 -7.72 -9.11 -9.60
N TYR A 107 -6.88 -10.08 -10.00
CA TYR A 107 -7.29 -11.50 -10.05
C TYR A 107 -7.52 -12.09 -8.65
N LEU A 108 -6.71 -11.73 -7.66
CA LEU A 108 -6.96 -12.16 -6.29
C LEU A 108 -8.25 -11.55 -5.71
N VAL A 109 -8.61 -10.33 -6.13
CA VAL A 109 -9.91 -9.73 -5.79
C VAL A 109 -11.05 -10.50 -6.46
N GLU A 110 -10.91 -10.90 -7.74
CA GLU A 110 -11.88 -11.76 -8.41
C GLU A 110 -12.06 -13.10 -7.68
N GLU A 111 -10.97 -13.74 -7.28
CA GLU A 111 -10.99 -14.99 -6.52
C GLU A 111 -11.72 -14.84 -5.17
N ALA A 112 -11.50 -13.72 -4.48
CA ALA A 112 -12.12 -13.45 -3.17
C ALA A 112 -13.59 -13.04 -3.26
N THR A 113 -14.04 -12.43 -4.38
CA THR A 113 -15.33 -11.73 -4.46
C THR A 113 -16.21 -12.13 -5.63
N GLY A 114 -15.65 -12.79 -6.65
CA GLY A 114 -16.34 -13.04 -7.93
C GLY A 114 -16.45 -11.80 -8.85
N ALA A 115 -15.85 -10.67 -8.47
CA ALA A 115 -15.88 -9.45 -9.28
C ALA A 115 -14.78 -9.49 -10.34
N SER A 116 -15.16 -9.74 -11.62
CA SER A 116 -14.18 -9.83 -12.70
C SER A 116 -13.45 -8.52 -12.94
N PRO A 117 -12.12 -8.54 -13.06
CA PRO A 117 -11.29 -7.36 -13.28
C PRO A 117 -11.48 -6.81 -14.71
N PRO A 118 -11.05 -5.56 -14.96
CA PRO A 118 -10.98 -5.00 -16.31
C PRO A 118 -10.11 -5.88 -17.22
N LYS A 119 -10.60 -6.09 -18.45
CA LYS A 119 -9.89 -6.91 -19.46
C LYS A 119 -8.63 -6.26 -19.99
N PHE A 120 -8.53 -4.94 -19.89
CA PHE A 120 -7.42 -4.16 -20.43
C PHE A 120 -6.48 -3.71 -19.31
N THR A 121 -5.18 -3.80 -19.59
CA THR A 121 -4.14 -3.15 -18.81
C THR A 121 -3.53 -2.05 -19.67
N SER A 122 -3.67 -0.82 -19.23
CA SER A 122 -3.14 0.35 -19.94
C SER A 122 -1.66 0.53 -19.63
N PRO A 123 -0.80 0.70 -20.64
CA PRO A 123 0.57 1.10 -20.41
C PRO A 123 0.59 2.51 -19.79
N GLN A 124 1.59 2.81 -19.01
CA GLN A 124 1.66 4.04 -18.22
C GLN A 124 1.56 5.33 -19.03
N TRP A 125 2.17 5.37 -20.22
CA TRP A 125 2.12 6.56 -21.08
C TRP A 125 0.68 6.90 -21.43
N LEU A 126 -0.17 5.88 -21.68
CA LEU A 126 -1.59 6.07 -21.98
C LEU A 126 -2.36 6.53 -20.75
N ALA A 127 -2.08 5.95 -19.58
CA ALA A 127 -2.65 6.39 -18.32
C ALA A 127 -2.27 7.86 -18.01
N LYS A 128 -1.02 8.26 -18.24
CA LYS A 128 -0.57 9.64 -18.08
C LYS A 128 -1.25 10.60 -19.06
N MET A 129 -1.48 10.21 -20.30
CA MET A 129 -2.22 11.00 -21.28
C MET A 129 -3.71 11.21 -20.91
N GLY A 130 -4.32 10.21 -20.28
CA GLY A 130 -5.70 10.29 -19.80
C GLY A 130 -5.90 11.13 -18.53
N MET A 131 -4.82 11.47 -17.81
CA MET A 131 -4.90 12.17 -16.53
C MET A 131 -5.61 13.53 -16.56
N PRO A 132 -5.40 14.42 -17.55
CA PRO A 132 -6.11 15.69 -17.60
C PRO A 132 -7.65 15.51 -17.70
N PHE A 133 -8.08 14.53 -18.50
CA PHE A 133 -9.49 14.19 -18.62
C PHE A 133 -10.05 13.58 -17.32
N ALA A 134 -9.34 12.64 -16.72
CA ALA A 134 -9.69 12.05 -15.42
C ALA A 134 -9.79 13.11 -14.33
N LYS A 135 -8.88 14.10 -14.30
CA LYS A 135 -8.91 15.22 -13.36
C LYS A 135 -10.10 16.15 -13.57
N ALA A 136 -10.48 16.43 -14.83
CA ALA A 136 -11.67 17.20 -15.14
C ALA A 136 -12.95 16.47 -14.70
N MET A 137 -13.04 15.18 -15.00
CA MET A 137 -14.18 14.33 -14.62
C MET A 137 -14.29 14.21 -13.09
N SER A 138 -13.20 13.99 -12.38
CA SER A 138 -13.15 13.94 -10.91
C SER A 138 -13.70 15.23 -10.26
N ARG A 139 -13.44 16.40 -10.85
CA ARG A 139 -13.99 17.67 -10.37
C ARG A 139 -15.50 17.75 -10.56
N ILE A 140 -16.03 17.20 -11.66
CA ILE A 140 -17.45 17.22 -11.97
C ILE A 140 -18.21 16.18 -11.11
N THR A 141 -17.64 14.99 -10.94
CA THR A 141 -18.27 13.88 -10.22
C THR A 141 -18.00 13.88 -8.72
N HIS A 142 -17.14 14.77 -8.23
CA HIS A 142 -16.66 14.82 -6.84
C HIS A 142 -16.07 13.49 -6.35
N THR A 143 -15.58 12.65 -7.28
CA THR A 143 -14.95 11.36 -6.96
C THR A 143 -13.44 11.53 -6.89
N PRO A 144 -12.77 11.02 -5.83
CA PRO A 144 -11.33 11.11 -5.72
C PRO A 144 -10.62 10.35 -6.85
N LEU A 145 -9.51 10.91 -7.34
CA LEU A 145 -8.66 10.25 -8.31
C LEU A 145 -7.90 9.12 -7.64
N LEU A 146 -8.11 7.89 -8.08
CA LEU A 146 -7.35 6.72 -7.62
C LEU A 146 -5.91 6.73 -8.12
N TYR A 147 -5.68 7.32 -9.29
CA TYR A 147 -4.35 7.47 -9.89
C TYR A 147 -4.00 8.94 -10.00
N THR A 148 -2.86 9.31 -9.45
CA THR A 148 -2.20 10.61 -9.66
C THR A 148 -0.92 10.40 -10.46
N TYR A 149 -0.30 11.46 -10.96
CA TYR A 149 1.03 11.35 -11.59
C TYR A 149 2.04 10.71 -10.65
N GLU A 150 2.02 11.09 -9.37
CA GLU A 150 2.90 10.52 -8.34
C GLU A 150 2.64 9.02 -8.13
N THR A 151 1.36 8.62 -8.01
CA THR A 151 1.00 7.21 -7.85
C THR A 151 1.45 6.37 -9.04
N LEU A 152 1.31 6.89 -10.26
CA LEU A 152 1.77 6.21 -11.48
C LEU A 152 3.30 6.07 -11.52
N GLU A 153 4.04 7.07 -11.04
CA GLU A 153 5.50 6.96 -10.94
C GLU A 153 5.93 5.94 -9.89
N VAL A 154 5.28 5.94 -8.73
CA VAL A 154 5.56 4.96 -7.67
C VAL A 154 5.28 3.54 -8.15
N LEU A 155 4.16 3.29 -8.87
CA LEU A 155 3.83 1.99 -9.44
C LEU A 155 4.95 1.38 -10.29
N VAL A 156 5.70 2.21 -11.04
CA VAL A 156 6.80 1.73 -11.90
C VAL A 156 8.10 1.58 -11.15
N ARG A 157 8.38 2.55 -10.29
CA ARG A 157 9.66 2.63 -9.58
C ARG A 157 9.69 1.74 -8.35
N CYS A 158 8.54 1.14 -7.96
CA CYS A 158 8.45 0.30 -6.78
C CYS A 158 9.44 -0.86 -6.86
N ASN A 159 10.31 -0.94 -5.86
CA ASN A 159 11.32 -1.98 -5.79
C ASN A 159 10.64 -3.35 -5.59
N ARG A 160 11.00 -4.31 -6.44
CA ARG A 160 10.49 -5.68 -6.38
C ARG A 160 11.22 -6.56 -5.36
N ASN A 161 12.42 -6.14 -4.96
CA ASN A 161 13.31 -6.89 -4.08
C ASN A 161 13.42 -6.23 -2.71
N ILE A 162 12.29 -6.07 -2.03
CA ILE A 162 12.27 -5.56 -0.65
C ILE A 162 12.45 -6.74 0.30
N SER A 163 13.40 -6.62 1.23
CA SER A 163 13.70 -7.71 2.16
C SER A 163 13.31 -7.35 3.59
N SER A 164 12.45 -8.17 4.18
CA SER A 164 12.09 -8.13 5.61
C SER A 164 12.92 -9.09 6.47
N LEU A 165 14.06 -9.61 5.96
CA LEU A 165 14.83 -10.65 6.64
C LEU A 165 15.24 -10.27 8.07
N LYS A 166 15.60 -9.01 8.30
CA LYS A 166 15.93 -8.49 9.64
C LYS A 166 14.72 -8.54 10.57
N ALA A 167 13.55 -8.08 10.10
CA ALA A 167 12.31 -8.14 10.87
C ALA A 167 11.90 -9.59 11.16
N ARG A 168 12.08 -10.50 10.23
CA ARG A 168 11.83 -11.94 10.44
C ARG A 168 12.71 -12.51 11.55
N ARG A 169 14.01 -12.22 11.52
CA ARG A 169 14.97 -12.77 12.49
C ARG A 169 14.85 -12.18 13.88
N GLN A 170 14.58 -10.88 13.98
CA GLN A 170 14.64 -10.17 15.25
C GLN A 170 13.27 -9.92 15.88
N LEU A 171 12.22 -9.76 15.06
CA LEU A 171 10.86 -9.48 15.53
C LEU A 171 9.92 -10.68 15.38
N GLY A 172 10.34 -11.74 14.67
CA GLY A 172 9.44 -12.86 14.35
C GLY A 172 8.35 -12.48 13.35
N PHE A 173 8.63 -11.52 12.47
CA PHE A 173 7.68 -11.06 11.45
C PHE A 173 7.54 -12.08 10.31
N TYR A 174 6.31 -12.46 9.99
CA TYR A 174 5.98 -13.28 8.83
C TYR A 174 4.71 -12.72 8.17
N PRO A 175 4.81 -12.24 6.92
CA PRO A 175 3.63 -11.75 6.21
C PRO A 175 2.71 -12.91 5.86
N ARG A 176 1.41 -12.70 6.01
CA ARG A 176 0.39 -13.65 5.55
C ARG A 176 0.25 -13.63 4.03
N PRO A 177 -0.34 -14.67 3.44
CA PRO A 177 -0.68 -14.69 2.02
C PRO A 177 -1.62 -13.53 1.65
N LEU A 178 -1.36 -12.87 0.51
CA LEU A 178 -2.17 -11.76 0.04
C LEU A 178 -3.63 -12.17 -0.24
N SER A 179 -3.86 -13.40 -0.66
CA SER A 179 -5.21 -13.97 -0.85
C SER A 179 -6.03 -13.99 0.45
N GLU A 180 -5.40 -14.35 1.58
CA GLU A 180 -6.02 -14.31 2.90
C GLU A 180 -6.36 -12.86 3.30
N THR A 181 -5.40 -11.95 3.10
CA THR A 181 -5.62 -10.52 3.37
C THR A 181 -6.83 -9.98 2.62
N LEU A 182 -6.94 -10.27 1.33
CA LEU A 182 -8.04 -9.78 0.50
C LEU A 182 -9.37 -10.39 0.90
N LYS A 183 -9.41 -11.71 1.12
CA LYS A 183 -10.62 -12.39 1.59
C LYS A 183 -11.15 -11.76 2.88
N ASP A 184 -10.30 -11.62 3.89
CA ASP A 184 -10.67 -11.04 5.17
C ASP A 184 -11.07 -9.55 5.03
N THR A 185 -10.43 -8.81 4.13
CA THR A 185 -10.77 -7.41 3.85
C THR A 185 -12.17 -7.28 3.29
N PHE A 186 -12.52 -8.08 2.29
CA PHE A 186 -13.85 -8.02 1.69
C PHE A 186 -14.94 -8.60 2.61
N GLU A 187 -14.62 -9.60 3.40
CA GLU A 187 -15.53 -10.09 4.46
C GLU A 187 -15.79 -8.99 5.49
N TRP A 188 -14.75 -8.27 5.90
CA TRP A 188 -14.91 -7.13 6.80
C TRP A 188 -15.71 -5.99 6.16
N TYR A 189 -15.47 -5.63 4.89
CA TYR A 189 -16.27 -4.63 4.17
C TYR A 189 -17.74 -5.00 4.14
N LYS A 190 -18.06 -6.27 3.93
CA LYS A 190 -19.43 -6.79 3.97
C LYS A 190 -20.04 -6.67 5.35
N ASN A 191 -19.35 -7.14 6.39
CA ASN A 191 -19.84 -7.15 7.76
C ASN A 191 -19.99 -5.74 8.36
N SER A 192 -19.16 -4.77 7.89
CA SER A 192 -19.22 -3.37 8.32
C SER A 192 -20.20 -2.51 7.49
N GLY A 193 -20.88 -3.09 6.50
CA GLY A 193 -21.83 -2.37 5.65
C GLY A 193 -21.19 -1.43 4.62
N VAL A 194 -19.88 -1.56 4.36
CA VAL A 194 -19.17 -0.79 3.31
C VAL A 194 -19.56 -1.29 1.92
N ILE A 195 -19.84 -2.58 1.80
CA ILE A 195 -20.38 -3.22 0.60
C ILE A 195 -21.63 -4.05 0.97
N VAL A 196 -22.51 -4.21 -0.01
CA VAL A 196 -23.76 -5.00 0.13
C VAL A 196 -23.57 -6.39 -0.45
#